data_20db2de18a19d5cc7f78687bcad417de
#
_entry.id   20db2de18a19d5cc7f78687bcad417de
#
_cell.length_a   1.000
_cell.length_b   1.000
_cell.length_c   1.000
_cell.angle_alpha   90.00
_cell.angle_beta   90.00
_cell.angle_gamma   90.00
#
_symmetry.space_group_name_H-M   'P 1'
#
loop_
_entity.id
_entity.type
_entity.pdbx_description
1 polymer ?
#
loop_
_entity_poly.entity_id
_entity_poly.type
_entity_poly.pdbx_seq_one_letter_code
_entity_poly.pdbx_strand_id
1 'polypeptide(L)'
;MLKKYELTNPIIHEDQKLYQIKALRDFSDIKEGDLGGYVMSEENLSHEGNCWIYDSAASLDHAQVRDDALLAGEATLSHYAILQDKAVLCDNCTARGHAIIKNNAVVSGNVDICDHAIVSKRAVIIDDVIIRNRAIVTDDAVIEDSAVISGNAQIKDHAFISGCAQVTDNAIVEDKVTITNGTHIDGYAHLSGSYTFYDSKGIFVFKTHWLPKNHYFTYTTHNHKWRFKDFYGTTNDLLDAITSPKSRQYMQHYIQFVETLQEPLQKYELAREQSITFENRLLYRIRALKNFANIKKGDLGGFVASTDNLSQEGICWIYNDAKVMDDARISDDATVTDDAIVKDFAQVNSKATVTHNSIVSDNAIMSDDATIYDNARVSGHAKVYESALICDKAHISDQAKIYGDSLVSGQARVSNDTEVFGSARINDKVTLSGHAKVYGNAMLNDNVQVTDYAKVYDDAYLNDRVRVKGFANVYGKAKLYNDILITDSVHVFGKTKLEGSLYLTNDAVISDANDVFGFNDVTQNRYLTYTVSNQTWVADTGVIGNHQDLLNSATNDKAKTIYQHYIAIIKNSEK
;
A
#
# COMPACT_ATOMS: atom_id res chain seq x y z
N MET A 1 19.86 -1.31 48.35
CA MET A 1 19.05 -0.74 47.27
C MET A 1 17.58 -0.70 47.70
N LEU A 2 16.85 0.37 47.34
CA LEU A 2 15.41 0.38 47.51
C LEU A 2 14.79 -0.58 46.51
N LYS A 3 14.00 -1.56 46.97
CA LYS A 3 13.31 -2.51 46.10
C LYS A 3 12.36 -1.76 45.15
N LYS A 4 12.35 -2.14 43.89
CA LYS A 4 11.46 -1.58 42.85
C LYS A 4 10.05 -2.24 42.90
N TYR A 5 10.02 -3.53 43.26
CA TYR A 5 8.79 -4.33 43.33
C TYR A 5 8.87 -5.35 44.47
N GLU A 6 7.75 -5.96 44.77
CA GLU A 6 7.60 -7.13 45.67
C GLU A 6 6.89 -8.29 44.93
N LEU A 7 7.14 -9.49 45.41
CA LEU A 7 6.44 -10.68 44.94
C LEU A 7 5.12 -10.83 45.71
N THR A 8 4.01 -10.97 44.99
CA THR A 8 2.68 -11.07 45.56
C THR A 8 2.15 -12.51 45.45
N ASN A 9 0.83 -12.67 45.39
CA ASN A 9 0.11 -13.93 45.42
C ASN A 9 0.68 -14.95 44.41
N PRO A 10 1.12 -16.14 44.90
CA PRO A 10 1.60 -17.16 44.01
C PRO A 10 0.47 -17.83 43.24
N ILE A 11 0.74 -18.16 41.99
CA ILE A 11 -0.08 -19.05 41.15
C ILE A 11 0.71 -20.32 40.82
N ILE A 12 0.01 -21.39 40.47
CA ILE A 12 0.63 -22.61 39.92
C ILE A 12 0.30 -22.64 38.42
N HIS A 13 1.32 -22.64 37.60
CA HIS A 13 1.23 -22.78 36.16
C HIS A 13 2.19 -23.89 35.70
N GLU A 14 1.70 -24.90 35.00
CA GLU A 14 2.48 -26.06 34.54
C GLU A 14 3.38 -26.69 35.63
N ASP A 15 2.83 -26.93 36.82
CA ASP A 15 3.52 -27.42 37.99
C ASP A 15 4.63 -26.50 38.56
N GLN A 16 4.78 -25.30 38.05
CA GLN A 16 5.72 -24.30 38.54
C GLN A 16 4.99 -23.25 39.39
N LYS A 17 5.68 -22.78 40.43
CA LYS A 17 5.16 -21.70 41.28
C LYS A 17 5.64 -20.36 40.79
N LEU A 18 4.73 -19.52 40.33
CA LEU A 18 5.01 -18.18 39.85
C LEU A 18 4.43 -17.15 40.82
N TYR A 19 5.06 -16.00 40.86
CA TYR A 19 4.65 -14.85 41.67
C TYR A 19 4.36 -13.66 40.75
N GLN A 20 3.20 -13.03 40.94
CA GLN A 20 2.92 -11.77 40.31
C GLN A 20 3.74 -10.67 40.95
N ILE A 21 4.32 -9.78 40.18
CA ILE A 21 5.08 -8.62 40.66
C ILE A 21 4.15 -7.43 40.96
N LYS A 22 4.49 -6.66 42.00
CA LYS A 22 3.76 -5.45 42.37
C LYS A 22 4.76 -4.31 42.63
N ALA A 23 4.55 -3.18 41.98
CA ALA A 23 5.43 -2.02 42.10
C ALA A 23 5.37 -1.40 43.49
N LEU A 24 6.55 -1.08 44.06
CA LEU A 24 6.72 -0.43 45.37
C LEU A 24 7.01 1.07 45.27
N ARG A 25 7.13 1.60 44.05
CA ARG A 25 7.39 3.02 43.78
C ARG A 25 7.06 3.34 42.32
N ASP A 26 6.93 4.61 42.01
CA ASP A 26 6.79 5.11 40.64
C ASP A 26 8.14 4.99 39.88
N PHE A 27 8.08 4.53 38.62
CA PHE A 27 9.17 4.55 37.65
C PHE A 27 8.60 4.38 36.23
N SER A 28 9.22 5.02 35.25
CA SER A 28 8.68 5.03 33.88
C SER A 28 7.17 5.37 33.85
N ASP A 29 6.37 4.52 33.28
CA ASP A 29 4.89 4.59 33.22
C ASP A 29 4.21 3.83 34.38
N ILE A 30 4.98 3.12 35.19
CA ILE A 30 4.47 2.29 36.31
C ILE A 30 4.29 3.14 37.57
N LYS A 31 3.15 2.95 38.24
CA LYS A 31 2.82 3.60 39.52
C LYS A 31 2.97 2.64 40.69
N GLU A 32 3.25 3.20 41.87
CA GLU A 32 3.23 2.44 43.12
C GLU A 32 1.89 1.69 43.27
N GLY A 33 1.98 0.39 43.48
CA GLY A 33 0.82 -0.49 43.61
C GLY A 33 0.40 -1.21 42.33
N ASP A 34 0.91 -0.80 41.15
CA ASP A 34 0.61 -1.46 39.89
C ASP A 34 1.07 -2.92 39.93
N LEU A 35 0.23 -3.80 39.39
CA LEU A 35 0.52 -5.22 39.21
C LEU A 35 1.14 -5.43 37.82
N GLY A 36 2.22 -6.20 37.78
CA GLY A 36 2.82 -6.63 36.52
C GLY A 36 2.59 -8.10 36.25
N GLY A 37 3.39 -8.69 35.38
CA GLY A 37 3.37 -10.11 35.02
C GLY A 37 3.96 -11.02 36.09
N TYR A 38 4.56 -12.13 35.67
CA TYR A 38 4.93 -13.24 36.55
C TYR A 38 6.42 -13.54 36.53
N VAL A 39 6.96 -13.94 37.70
CA VAL A 39 8.33 -14.39 37.88
C VAL A 39 8.40 -15.62 38.79
N MET A 40 9.42 -16.46 38.65
CA MET A 40 9.70 -17.56 39.59
C MET A 40 10.42 -17.07 40.84
N SER A 41 11.27 -16.04 40.71
CA SER A 41 12.06 -15.46 41.80
C SER A 41 12.39 -13.99 41.56
N GLU A 42 12.94 -13.31 42.60
CA GLU A 42 13.43 -11.93 42.45
C GLU A 42 14.62 -11.82 41.47
N GLU A 43 15.31 -12.92 41.14
CA GLU A 43 16.43 -12.93 40.19
C GLU A 43 15.99 -12.73 38.73
N ASN A 44 14.69 -12.97 38.43
CA ASN A 44 14.16 -12.89 37.06
C ASN A 44 13.92 -11.46 36.58
N LEU A 45 13.79 -10.48 37.49
CA LEU A 45 13.57 -9.08 37.13
C LEU A 45 14.49 -8.18 37.96
N SER A 46 15.31 -7.38 37.31
CA SER A 46 16.22 -6.45 37.97
C SER A 46 15.47 -5.35 38.77
N HIS A 47 15.99 -5.03 39.94
CA HIS A 47 15.57 -3.85 40.72
C HIS A 47 16.21 -2.54 40.21
N GLU A 48 17.19 -2.63 39.33
CA GLU A 48 17.83 -1.48 38.66
C GLU A 48 17.14 -1.18 37.33
N GLY A 49 17.27 0.06 36.83
CA GLY A 49 16.64 0.49 35.58
C GLY A 49 15.10 0.52 35.61
N ASN A 50 14.50 0.67 34.44
CA ASN A 50 13.05 0.76 34.28
C ASN A 50 12.41 -0.50 33.71
N CYS A 51 13.16 -1.63 33.63
CA CYS A 51 12.61 -2.88 33.11
C CYS A 51 11.34 -3.30 33.87
N TRP A 52 10.38 -3.82 33.13
CA TRP A 52 9.12 -4.33 33.69
C TRP A 52 8.57 -5.51 32.90
N ILE A 53 7.79 -6.33 33.59
CA ILE A 53 7.03 -7.42 32.98
C ILE A 53 5.57 -7.02 33.06
N TYR A 54 4.90 -6.94 31.91
CA TYR A 54 3.52 -6.50 31.79
C TYR A 54 2.58 -7.66 31.57
N ASP A 55 1.30 -7.44 31.75
CA ASP A 55 0.19 -8.33 31.39
C ASP A 55 0.34 -9.74 31.97
N SER A 56 0.24 -10.76 31.12
CA SER A 56 0.40 -12.18 31.47
C SER A 56 1.81 -12.71 31.19
N ALA A 57 2.75 -11.86 30.79
CA ALA A 57 4.09 -12.27 30.47
C ALA A 57 4.84 -12.85 31.68
N ALA A 58 5.73 -13.81 31.44
CA ALA A 58 6.43 -14.51 32.49
C ALA A 58 7.95 -14.62 32.25
N SER A 59 8.73 -14.42 33.31
CA SER A 59 10.16 -14.74 33.33
C SER A 59 10.43 -15.88 34.29
N LEU A 60 10.93 -16.98 33.76
CA LEU A 60 11.02 -18.30 34.42
C LEU A 60 12.46 -18.73 34.61
N ASP A 61 12.66 -19.76 35.44
CA ASP A 61 13.95 -20.38 35.73
C ASP A 61 15.01 -19.32 36.14
N HIS A 62 16.15 -19.27 35.43
CA HIS A 62 17.22 -18.30 35.61
C HIS A 62 17.25 -17.18 34.58
N ALA A 63 16.14 -17.03 33.83
CA ALA A 63 16.04 -15.97 32.84
C ALA A 63 15.96 -14.58 33.50
N GLN A 64 16.48 -13.56 32.82
CA GLN A 64 16.63 -12.23 33.40
C GLN A 64 16.10 -11.14 32.50
N VAL A 65 15.24 -10.27 33.07
CA VAL A 65 14.81 -9.01 32.48
C VAL A 65 15.51 -7.86 33.24
N ARG A 66 16.31 -7.06 32.54
CA ARG A 66 17.14 -6.01 33.17
C ARG A 66 17.23 -4.73 32.37
N ASP A 67 17.86 -3.72 32.95
CA ASP A 67 18.04 -2.36 32.43
C ASP A 67 16.68 -1.65 32.18
N ASP A 68 16.32 -1.30 30.95
CA ASP A 68 15.05 -0.69 30.56
C ASP A 68 14.21 -1.61 29.65
N ALA A 69 14.45 -2.93 29.70
CA ALA A 69 13.80 -3.88 28.83
C ALA A 69 12.33 -4.14 29.17
N LEU A 70 11.52 -4.45 28.18
CA LEU A 70 10.08 -4.72 28.31
C LEU A 70 9.74 -6.15 27.92
N LEU A 71 9.10 -6.87 28.82
CA LEU A 71 8.48 -8.18 28.56
C LEU A 71 6.97 -8.01 28.71
N ALA A 72 6.16 -8.29 27.67
CA ALA A 72 4.73 -7.94 27.67
C ALA A 72 3.85 -8.99 26.96
N GLY A 73 2.53 -8.82 27.05
CA GLY A 73 1.55 -9.72 26.44
C GLY A 73 1.50 -11.08 27.13
N GLU A 74 1.65 -12.15 26.38
CA GLU A 74 1.76 -13.55 26.85
C GLU A 74 3.20 -14.08 26.68
N ALA A 75 4.18 -13.18 26.46
CA ALA A 75 5.55 -13.56 26.17
C ALA A 75 6.22 -14.29 27.35
N THR A 76 7.00 -15.30 27.01
CA THR A 76 7.73 -16.13 28.00
C THR A 76 9.23 -16.05 27.79
N LEU A 77 9.95 -15.69 28.84
CA LEU A 77 11.41 -15.74 28.92
C LEU A 77 11.83 -16.86 29.88
N SER A 78 12.63 -17.83 29.46
CA SER A 78 12.96 -18.99 30.30
C SER A 78 14.39 -19.49 30.20
N HIS A 79 14.75 -20.44 31.06
CA HIS A 79 16.09 -21.02 31.22
C HIS A 79 17.11 -19.95 31.61
N TYR A 80 18.09 -19.63 30.74
CA TYR A 80 19.13 -18.61 30.96
C TYR A 80 19.01 -17.46 29.95
N ALA A 81 17.84 -17.29 29.34
CA ALA A 81 17.63 -16.21 28.37
C ALA A 81 17.70 -14.83 29.02
N ILE A 82 18.19 -13.85 28.29
CA ILE A 82 18.38 -12.48 28.77
C ILE A 82 17.68 -11.50 27.85
N LEU A 83 16.83 -10.67 28.47
CA LEU A 83 16.22 -9.49 27.82
C LEU A 83 16.77 -8.25 28.52
N GLN A 84 17.48 -7.39 27.80
CA GLN A 84 18.20 -6.26 28.38
C GLN A 84 18.23 -5.00 27.54
N ASP A 85 18.85 -3.95 28.09
CA ASP A 85 18.91 -2.59 27.52
C ASP A 85 17.51 -2.01 27.34
N LYS A 86 17.08 -1.75 26.10
CA LYS A 86 15.72 -1.27 25.75
C LYS A 86 14.99 -2.23 24.82
N ALA A 87 15.37 -3.50 24.86
CA ALA A 87 14.75 -4.51 24.01
C ALA A 87 13.32 -4.81 24.48
N VAL A 88 12.48 -5.14 23.51
CA VAL A 88 11.07 -5.48 23.72
C VAL A 88 10.82 -6.91 23.25
N LEU A 89 10.18 -7.72 24.09
CA LEU A 89 9.65 -9.04 23.75
C LEU A 89 8.19 -9.05 24.15
N CYS A 90 7.28 -9.20 23.20
CA CYS A 90 5.85 -9.09 23.47
C CYS A 90 5.00 -10.10 22.69
N ASP A 91 3.69 -10.00 22.84
CA ASP A 91 2.67 -10.90 22.28
C ASP A 91 2.86 -12.36 22.77
N ASN A 92 2.91 -13.34 21.89
CA ASN A 92 3.07 -14.77 22.22
C ASN A 92 4.52 -15.25 22.05
N CYS A 93 5.49 -14.34 22.09
CA CYS A 93 6.88 -14.67 21.83
C CYS A 93 7.49 -15.52 22.95
N THR A 94 8.38 -16.43 22.56
CA THR A 94 9.17 -17.25 23.50
C THR A 94 10.65 -17.00 23.29
N ALA A 95 11.39 -16.72 24.38
CA ALA A 95 12.85 -16.73 24.32
C ALA A 95 13.40 -17.66 25.40
N ARG A 96 14.23 -18.64 25.02
CA ARG A 96 14.68 -19.71 25.91
C ARG A 96 16.13 -20.16 25.66
N GLY A 97 16.63 -21.05 26.49
CA GLY A 97 18.03 -21.47 26.44
C GLY A 97 18.99 -20.39 26.94
N HIS A 98 19.96 -19.98 26.15
CA HIS A 98 20.87 -18.87 26.39
C HIS A 98 20.65 -17.74 25.37
N ALA A 99 19.43 -17.58 24.89
CA ALA A 99 19.08 -16.52 23.95
C ALA A 99 19.31 -15.13 24.56
N ILE A 100 19.76 -14.19 23.76
CA ILE A 100 20.00 -12.80 24.20
C ILE A 100 19.28 -11.84 23.27
N ILE A 101 18.36 -11.07 23.83
CA ILE A 101 17.67 -9.98 23.14
C ILE A 101 18.09 -8.68 23.80
N LYS A 102 18.67 -7.76 23.05
CA LYS A 102 19.28 -6.56 23.64
C LYS A 102 19.25 -5.33 22.75
N ASN A 103 19.72 -4.22 23.31
CA ASN A 103 19.75 -2.88 22.77
C ASN A 103 18.32 -2.35 22.50
N ASN A 104 17.96 -2.01 21.27
CA ASN A 104 16.61 -1.56 20.93
C ASN A 104 15.90 -2.57 20.02
N ALA A 105 16.23 -3.86 20.14
CA ALA A 105 15.59 -4.90 19.36
C ALA A 105 14.11 -5.04 19.75
N VAL A 106 13.25 -5.29 18.77
CA VAL A 106 11.82 -5.50 18.97
C VAL A 106 11.43 -6.87 18.43
N VAL A 107 10.78 -7.66 19.27
CA VAL A 107 10.32 -9.02 18.94
C VAL A 107 8.84 -9.13 19.34
N SER A 108 7.97 -9.41 18.37
CA SER A 108 6.51 -9.51 18.57
C SER A 108 5.87 -10.59 17.67
N GLY A 109 4.66 -10.98 17.95
CA GLY A 109 3.96 -12.07 17.25
C GLY A 109 4.07 -13.42 17.97
N ASN A 110 4.40 -14.49 17.23
CA ASN A 110 4.61 -15.86 17.75
C ASN A 110 6.07 -16.32 17.58
N VAL A 111 7.02 -15.45 17.83
CA VAL A 111 8.44 -15.70 17.57
C VAL A 111 9.03 -16.66 18.61
N ASP A 112 9.77 -17.68 18.17
CA ASP A 112 10.57 -18.57 19.03
C ASP A 112 12.08 -18.31 18.87
N ILE A 113 12.72 -17.77 19.91
CA ILE A 113 14.17 -17.53 19.97
C ILE A 113 14.80 -18.49 20.97
N CYS A 114 15.67 -19.39 20.52
CA CYS A 114 16.22 -20.38 21.42
C CYS A 114 17.73 -20.64 21.26
N ASP A 115 18.23 -21.54 22.11
CA ASP A 115 19.62 -21.95 22.21
C ASP A 115 20.57 -20.80 22.62
N HIS A 116 21.45 -20.35 21.72
CA HIS A 116 22.41 -19.26 21.93
C HIS A 116 22.19 -18.13 20.90
N ALA A 117 20.97 -18.01 20.38
CA ALA A 117 20.63 -16.99 19.40
C ALA A 117 20.75 -15.58 19.99
N ILE A 118 21.15 -14.61 19.17
CA ILE A 118 21.29 -13.22 19.58
C ILE A 118 20.49 -12.32 18.64
N VAL A 119 19.58 -11.52 19.21
CA VAL A 119 18.88 -10.45 18.52
C VAL A 119 19.29 -9.11 19.14
N SER A 120 19.76 -8.17 18.35
CA SER A 120 20.37 -6.95 18.90
C SER A 120 20.24 -5.71 18.02
N LYS A 121 20.70 -4.58 18.54
CA LYS A 121 20.66 -3.22 17.97
C LYS A 121 19.22 -2.77 17.71
N ARG A 122 18.80 -2.56 16.47
CA ARG A 122 17.43 -2.15 16.09
C ARG A 122 16.74 -3.21 15.25
N ALA A 123 17.17 -4.46 15.38
CA ALA A 123 16.55 -5.56 14.67
C ALA A 123 15.08 -5.70 15.04
N VAL A 124 14.23 -5.97 14.06
CA VAL A 124 12.78 -6.15 14.20
C VAL A 124 12.42 -7.56 13.74
N ILE A 125 11.78 -8.32 14.63
CA ILE A 125 11.35 -9.70 14.37
C ILE A 125 9.86 -9.77 14.67
N ILE A 126 9.07 -10.16 13.69
CA ILE A 126 7.61 -10.19 13.82
C ILE A 126 7.01 -11.48 13.25
N ASP A 127 5.75 -11.74 13.54
CA ASP A 127 4.94 -12.86 13.08
C ASP A 127 5.41 -14.25 13.63
N ASP A 128 5.57 -15.29 12.80
CA ASP A 128 5.80 -16.69 13.20
C ASP A 128 7.28 -17.13 13.04
N VAL A 129 8.24 -16.24 13.28
CA VAL A 129 9.67 -16.44 13.01
C VAL A 129 10.33 -17.38 14.03
N ILE A 130 11.26 -18.23 13.58
CA ILE A 130 12.09 -19.08 14.42
C ILE A 130 13.57 -18.68 14.30
N ILE A 131 14.23 -18.35 15.44
CA ILE A 131 15.65 -18.05 15.49
C ILE A 131 16.32 -18.98 16.51
N ARG A 132 17.26 -19.83 16.07
CA ARG A 132 17.84 -20.85 16.92
C ARG A 132 19.33 -21.10 16.71
N ASN A 133 19.87 -21.98 17.53
CA ASN A 133 21.29 -22.35 17.60
C ASN A 133 22.18 -21.16 17.97
N ARG A 134 23.09 -20.71 17.09
CA ARG A 134 23.97 -19.55 17.30
C ARG A 134 23.73 -18.44 16.30
N ALA A 135 22.50 -18.37 15.77
CA ALA A 135 22.12 -17.35 14.81
C ALA A 135 22.21 -15.95 15.42
N ILE A 136 22.63 -14.99 14.64
CA ILE A 136 22.76 -13.59 15.04
C ILE A 136 21.93 -12.72 14.10
N VAL A 137 21.01 -11.95 14.66
CA VAL A 137 20.23 -10.92 13.95
C VAL A 137 20.56 -9.58 14.58
N THR A 138 21.04 -8.65 13.80
CA THR A 138 21.57 -7.38 14.33
C THR A 138 21.37 -6.21 13.37
N ASP A 139 21.75 -5.03 13.80
CA ASP A 139 21.64 -3.74 13.10
C ASP A 139 20.19 -3.32 12.87
N ASP A 140 19.78 -3.03 11.66
CA ASP A 140 18.43 -2.67 11.26
C ASP A 140 17.75 -3.79 10.47
N ALA A 141 18.17 -5.04 10.69
CA ALA A 141 17.61 -6.19 9.99
C ALA A 141 16.14 -6.42 10.39
N VAL A 142 15.32 -6.79 9.41
CA VAL A 142 13.91 -7.12 9.62
C VAL A 142 13.64 -8.55 9.18
N ILE A 143 12.96 -9.32 10.03
CA ILE A 143 12.56 -10.71 9.74
C ILE A 143 11.09 -10.87 10.09
N GLU A 144 10.31 -11.38 9.15
CA GLU A 144 8.85 -11.51 9.28
C GLU A 144 8.30 -12.81 8.68
N ASP A 145 6.98 -12.96 8.74
CA ASP A 145 6.23 -14.12 8.27
C ASP A 145 6.62 -15.41 9.01
N SER A 146 6.99 -16.49 8.27
CA SER A 146 7.35 -17.79 8.83
C SER A 146 8.82 -18.15 8.57
N ALA A 147 9.71 -17.15 8.59
CA ALA A 147 11.12 -17.32 8.30
C ALA A 147 11.86 -18.11 9.41
N VAL A 148 12.89 -18.86 9.03
CA VAL A 148 13.72 -19.65 9.94
C VAL A 148 15.19 -19.26 9.81
N ILE A 149 15.79 -18.77 10.90
CA ILE A 149 17.21 -18.44 10.97
C ILE A 149 17.89 -19.40 11.95
N SER A 150 18.89 -20.15 11.49
CA SER A 150 19.52 -21.17 12.35
C SER A 150 21.01 -21.39 12.07
N GLY A 151 21.63 -22.34 12.78
CA GLY A 151 23.07 -22.57 12.68
C GLY A 151 23.89 -21.45 13.30
N ASN A 152 24.89 -20.95 12.57
CA ASN A 152 25.70 -19.76 12.90
C ASN A 152 25.38 -18.62 11.90
N ALA A 153 24.18 -18.62 11.33
CA ALA A 153 23.77 -17.62 10.33
C ALA A 153 23.81 -16.21 10.92
N GLN A 154 24.18 -15.23 10.11
CA GLN A 154 24.23 -13.82 10.49
C GLN A 154 23.39 -12.98 9.55
N ILE A 155 22.40 -12.28 10.09
CA ILE A 155 21.55 -11.33 9.39
C ILE A 155 21.84 -9.94 9.98
N LYS A 156 22.25 -9.00 9.15
CA LYS A 156 22.70 -7.69 9.64
C LYS A 156 22.42 -6.55 8.65
N ASP A 157 22.81 -5.36 9.06
CA ASP A 157 22.57 -4.09 8.35
C ASP A 157 21.07 -3.83 8.11
N HIS A 158 20.61 -3.71 6.88
CA HIS A 158 19.21 -3.51 6.51
C HIS A 158 18.65 -4.73 5.75
N ALA A 159 19.17 -5.93 6.04
CA ALA A 159 18.70 -7.14 5.40
C ALA A 159 17.24 -7.42 5.78
N PHE A 160 16.44 -7.86 4.81
CA PHE A 160 15.03 -8.16 4.96
C PHE A 160 14.74 -9.61 4.60
N ILE A 161 14.18 -10.38 5.53
CA ILE A 161 13.89 -11.79 5.35
C ILE A 161 12.39 -12.01 5.60
N SER A 162 11.68 -12.60 4.65
CA SER A 162 10.23 -12.83 4.76
C SER A 162 9.77 -14.14 4.11
N GLY A 163 8.48 -14.42 4.16
CA GLY A 163 7.89 -15.65 3.66
C GLY A 163 8.28 -16.87 4.50
N CYS A 164 8.49 -18.01 3.86
CA CYS A 164 9.01 -19.22 4.49
C CYS A 164 10.52 -19.38 4.25
N ALA A 165 11.25 -18.27 4.14
CA ALA A 165 12.69 -18.29 3.86
C ALA A 165 13.50 -18.94 4.99
N GLN A 166 14.57 -19.64 4.64
CA GLN A 166 15.45 -20.28 5.59
C GLN A 166 16.90 -19.82 5.37
N VAL A 167 17.53 -19.29 6.42
CA VAL A 167 18.94 -18.92 6.41
C VAL A 167 19.65 -19.73 7.50
N THR A 168 20.53 -20.62 7.09
CA THR A 168 21.08 -21.65 7.96
C THR A 168 22.61 -21.77 7.89
N ASP A 169 23.18 -22.67 8.67
CA ASP A 169 24.61 -22.99 8.74
C ASP A 169 25.48 -21.78 9.09
N ASN A 170 26.39 -21.37 8.19
CA ASN A 170 27.30 -20.23 8.39
C ASN A 170 27.01 -19.12 7.36
N ALA A 171 25.80 -19.05 6.85
CA ALA A 171 25.40 -18.05 5.86
C ALA A 171 25.40 -16.64 6.46
N ILE A 172 25.77 -15.66 5.65
CA ILE A 172 25.78 -14.24 6.02
C ILE A 172 24.90 -13.49 5.02
N VAL A 173 23.97 -12.69 5.52
CA VAL A 173 23.10 -11.80 4.74
C VAL A 173 23.24 -10.40 5.31
N GLU A 174 23.67 -9.45 4.49
CA GLU A 174 23.99 -8.09 4.91
C GLU A 174 23.56 -7.03 3.90
N ASP A 175 23.82 -5.77 4.21
CA ASP A 175 23.44 -4.58 3.41
C ASP A 175 21.93 -4.44 3.27
N LYS A 176 21.40 -4.40 2.04
CA LYS A 176 19.96 -4.29 1.71
C LYS A 176 19.47 -5.52 0.94
N VAL A 177 20.02 -6.68 1.24
CA VAL A 177 19.58 -7.93 0.64
C VAL A 177 18.20 -8.30 1.17
N THR A 178 17.29 -8.61 0.26
CA THR A 178 15.95 -9.15 0.55
C THR A 178 15.92 -10.63 0.19
N ILE A 179 15.42 -11.47 1.10
CA ILE A 179 15.18 -12.90 0.86
C ILE A 179 13.71 -13.19 1.18
N THR A 180 13.01 -13.79 0.26
CA THR A 180 11.56 -14.00 0.39
C THR A 180 11.12 -15.37 -0.13
N ASN A 181 9.82 -15.65 -0.04
CA ASN A 181 9.20 -16.93 -0.40
C ASN A 181 9.80 -18.11 0.41
N GLY A 182 10.03 -19.25 -0.23
CA GLY A 182 10.67 -20.43 0.35
C GLY A 182 12.17 -20.54 0.05
N THR A 183 12.86 -19.40 -0.12
CA THR A 183 14.29 -19.37 -0.45
C THR A 183 15.13 -19.97 0.68
N HIS A 184 16.03 -20.89 0.34
CA HIS A 184 16.94 -21.53 1.28
C HIS A 184 18.39 -21.11 1.03
N ILE A 185 19.01 -20.47 2.02
CA ILE A 185 20.40 -20.00 2.01
C ILE A 185 21.17 -20.78 3.08
N ASP A 186 22.16 -21.54 2.68
CA ASP A 186 22.89 -22.43 3.58
C ASP A 186 24.42 -22.39 3.38
N GLY A 187 25.11 -23.29 4.06
CA GLY A 187 26.53 -23.50 3.95
C GLY A 187 27.32 -22.27 4.38
N TYR A 188 28.12 -21.73 3.47
CA TYR A 188 28.95 -20.53 3.67
C TYR A 188 28.61 -19.44 2.68
N ALA A 189 27.35 -19.36 2.28
CA ALA A 189 26.85 -18.29 1.41
C ALA A 189 27.07 -16.94 2.07
N HIS A 190 27.56 -15.96 1.31
CA HIS A 190 27.69 -14.59 1.78
C HIS A 190 27.01 -13.65 0.76
N LEU A 191 25.84 -13.13 1.12
CA LEU A 191 25.02 -12.28 0.30
C LEU A 191 25.12 -10.83 0.77
N SER A 192 25.40 -9.91 -0.15
CA SER A 192 25.52 -8.48 0.15
C SER A 192 25.11 -7.62 -1.04
N GLY A 193 24.89 -6.32 -0.80
CA GLY A 193 24.41 -5.35 -1.77
C GLY A 193 22.92 -5.07 -1.62
N SER A 194 22.27 -4.61 -2.69
CA SER A 194 20.85 -4.30 -2.70
C SER A 194 20.16 -5.18 -3.74
N TYR A 195 19.61 -6.29 -3.30
CA TYR A 195 19.06 -7.30 -4.19
C TYR A 195 17.98 -8.16 -3.52
N THR A 196 17.01 -8.65 -4.31
CA THR A 196 15.95 -9.55 -3.84
C THR A 196 16.15 -10.97 -4.41
N PHE A 197 16.16 -11.96 -3.54
CA PHE A 197 16.22 -13.38 -3.86
C PHE A 197 14.86 -14.04 -3.61
N TYR A 198 14.25 -14.57 -4.66
CA TYR A 198 12.98 -15.29 -4.62
C TYR A 198 13.16 -16.82 -4.57
N ASP A 199 14.36 -17.30 -4.87
CA ASP A 199 14.80 -18.69 -4.77
C ASP A 199 16.33 -18.78 -4.62
N SER A 200 16.84 -19.97 -4.34
CA SER A 200 18.29 -20.23 -4.14
C SER A 200 19.04 -20.60 -5.43
N LYS A 201 18.38 -20.70 -6.59
CA LYS A 201 18.97 -21.24 -7.84
C LYS A 201 20.12 -20.39 -8.36
N GLY A 202 20.16 -19.12 -8.04
CA GLY A 202 21.17 -18.18 -8.49
C GLY A 202 22.37 -17.99 -7.55
N ILE A 203 22.52 -18.80 -6.51
CA ILE A 203 23.56 -18.63 -5.48
C ILE A 203 24.53 -19.81 -5.55
N PHE A 204 25.80 -19.51 -5.82
CA PHE A 204 26.88 -20.51 -5.94
C PHE A 204 27.96 -20.25 -4.91
N VAL A 205 28.27 -21.25 -4.10
CA VAL A 205 29.32 -21.20 -3.08
C VAL A 205 30.46 -22.13 -3.47
N PHE A 206 31.63 -21.56 -3.68
CA PHE A 206 32.83 -22.29 -4.10
C PHE A 206 33.84 -22.35 -2.97
N LYS A 207 34.28 -23.55 -2.59
CA LYS A 207 35.40 -23.74 -1.66
C LYS A 207 36.73 -23.72 -2.40
N THR A 208 37.68 -22.93 -1.94
CA THR A 208 38.97 -22.84 -2.58
C THR A 208 40.05 -23.54 -1.75
N HIS A 209 40.96 -24.25 -2.41
CA HIS A 209 42.08 -24.95 -1.78
C HIS A 209 43.44 -24.24 -1.98
N TRP A 210 43.48 -23.20 -2.78
CA TRP A 210 44.70 -22.49 -3.17
C TRP A 210 44.97 -21.21 -2.34
N LEU A 211 44.03 -20.83 -1.50
CA LEU A 211 44.22 -19.79 -0.48
C LEU A 211 44.53 -20.42 0.90
N PRO A 212 45.36 -19.78 1.74
CA PRO A 212 45.61 -20.28 3.10
C PRO A 212 44.33 -20.26 3.93
N LYS A 213 43.98 -21.39 4.54
CA LYS A 213 42.74 -21.65 5.27
C LYS A 213 41.51 -21.71 4.33
N ASN A 214 40.72 -22.77 4.41
CA ASN A 214 39.51 -23.02 3.68
C ASN A 214 38.65 -21.75 3.52
N HIS A 215 38.72 -21.11 2.36
CA HIS A 215 37.94 -19.91 2.05
C HIS A 215 36.88 -20.24 1.04
N TYR A 216 35.76 -19.52 1.15
CA TYR A 216 34.60 -19.68 0.27
C TYR A 216 34.37 -18.39 -0.52
N PHE A 217 34.04 -18.53 -1.79
CA PHE A 217 33.54 -17.47 -2.66
C PHE A 217 32.08 -17.69 -2.90
N THR A 218 31.27 -16.66 -2.80
CA THR A 218 29.88 -16.69 -3.23
C THR A 218 29.75 -15.91 -4.53
N TYR A 219 29.12 -16.52 -5.53
CA TYR A 219 28.69 -15.86 -6.75
C TYR A 219 27.18 -15.87 -6.83
N THR A 220 26.60 -14.73 -7.21
CA THR A 220 25.15 -14.59 -7.40
C THR A 220 24.85 -14.23 -8.86
N THR A 221 24.03 -15.05 -9.52
CA THR A 221 23.70 -14.85 -10.94
C THR A 221 22.77 -13.66 -11.16
N HIS A 222 21.98 -13.28 -10.16
CA HIS A 222 21.03 -12.20 -10.25
C HIS A 222 21.67 -10.82 -10.45
N ASN A 223 22.79 -10.57 -9.79
CA ASN A 223 23.54 -9.31 -9.87
C ASN A 223 24.95 -9.46 -10.47
N HIS A 224 25.33 -10.71 -10.85
CA HIS A 224 26.65 -11.07 -11.40
C HIS A 224 27.82 -10.60 -10.54
N LYS A 225 27.67 -10.68 -9.20
CA LYS A 225 28.69 -10.27 -8.24
C LYS A 225 29.33 -11.47 -7.55
N TRP A 226 30.62 -11.28 -7.22
CA TRP A 226 31.40 -12.16 -6.39
C TRP A 226 31.55 -11.56 -5.01
N ARG A 227 31.39 -12.36 -3.97
CA ARG A 227 31.65 -11.97 -2.58
C ARG A 227 32.74 -12.88 -1.99
N PHE A 228 33.78 -12.30 -1.43
CA PHE A 228 34.87 -13.01 -0.75
C PHE A 228 35.50 -12.11 0.29
N LYS A 229 35.38 -12.42 1.56
CA LYS A 229 35.83 -11.55 2.67
C LYS A 229 35.33 -10.12 2.47
N ASP A 230 36.25 -9.16 2.39
CA ASP A 230 35.95 -7.74 2.17
C ASP A 230 35.75 -7.38 0.69
N PHE A 231 35.95 -8.35 -0.22
CA PHE A 231 35.73 -8.12 -1.65
C PHE A 231 34.26 -8.32 -2.04
N TYR A 232 33.73 -7.34 -2.75
CA TYR A 232 32.43 -7.41 -3.42
C TYR A 232 32.52 -6.70 -4.77
N GLY A 233 32.30 -7.41 -5.87
CA GLY A 233 32.46 -6.82 -7.20
C GLY A 233 32.12 -7.78 -8.34
N THR A 234 32.26 -7.27 -9.58
CA THR A 234 32.08 -8.06 -10.81
C THR A 234 33.23 -9.04 -11.03
N THR A 235 33.10 -9.88 -12.06
CA THR A 235 34.19 -10.77 -12.50
C THR A 235 35.46 -10.00 -12.88
N ASN A 236 35.33 -8.84 -13.54
CA ASN A 236 36.47 -8.00 -13.87
C ASN A 236 37.13 -7.42 -12.64
N ASP A 237 36.34 -6.87 -11.69
CA ASP A 237 36.84 -6.35 -10.42
C ASP A 237 37.59 -7.43 -9.64
N LEU A 238 37.06 -8.67 -9.66
CA LEU A 238 37.72 -9.83 -8.99
C LEU A 238 39.04 -10.19 -9.65
N LEU A 239 39.10 -10.25 -10.97
CA LEU A 239 40.33 -10.53 -11.70
C LEU A 239 41.42 -9.46 -11.47
N ASP A 240 41.02 -8.21 -11.37
CA ASP A 240 41.93 -7.09 -11.09
C ASP A 240 42.44 -7.14 -9.63
N ALA A 241 41.62 -7.56 -8.70
CA ALA A 241 42.01 -7.73 -7.29
C ALA A 241 42.96 -8.91 -7.05
N ILE A 242 43.00 -9.92 -7.94
CA ILE A 242 43.89 -11.10 -7.80
C ILE A 242 45.26 -10.79 -8.42
N THR A 243 46.24 -10.57 -7.58
CA THR A 243 47.63 -10.26 -7.99
C THR A 243 48.46 -11.49 -8.39
N SER A 244 48.16 -12.67 -7.85
CA SER A 244 48.88 -13.92 -8.15
C SER A 244 48.45 -14.52 -9.48
N PRO A 245 49.35 -14.73 -10.46
CA PRO A 245 48.98 -15.37 -11.75
C PRO A 245 48.38 -16.76 -11.57
N LYS A 246 48.90 -17.54 -10.62
CA LYS A 246 48.40 -18.89 -10.31
C LYS A 246 46.99 -18.85 -9.74
N SER A 247 46.70 -17.94 -8.84
CA SER A 247 45.37 -17.74 -8.29
C SER A 247 44.38 -17.27 -9.34
N ARG A 248 44.81 -16.38 -10.26
CA ARG A 248 44.02 -15.92 -11.38
C ARG A 248 43.63 -17.06 -12.34
N GLN A 249 44.59 -17.97 -12.62
CA GLN A 249 44.31 -19.15 -13.44
C GLN A 249 43.27 -20.09 -12.79
N TYR A 250 43.37 -20.33 -11.47
CA TYR A 250 42.36 -21.12 -10.77
C TYR A 250 40.97 -20.45 -10.80
N MET A 251 40.92 -19.11 -10.55
CA MET A 251 39.63 -18.38 -10.63
C MET A 251 39.00 -18.41 -12.00
N GLN A 252 39.78 -18.43 -13.10
CA GLN A 252 39.26 -18.55 -14.45
C GLN A 252 38.37 -19.77 -14.65
N HIS A 253 38.66 -20.91 -14.02
CA HIS A 253 37.77 -22.08 -14.12
C HIS A 253 36.43 -21.87 -13.43
N TYR A 254 36.39 -21.20 -12.27
CA TYR A 254 35.13 -20.87 -11.62
C TYR A 254 34.35 -19.82 -12.42
N ILE A 255 35.06 -18.84 -12.98
CA ILE A 255 34.46 -17.84 -13.87
C ILE A 255 33.85 -18.49 -15.11
N GLN A 256 34.57 -19.35 -15.81
CA GLN A 256 34.05 -20.09 -16.96
C GLN A 256 32.82 -20.92 -16.57
N PHE A 257 32.84 -21.57 -15.41
CA PHE A 257 31.66 -22.32 -14.95
C PHE A 257 30.46 -21.40 -14.75
N VAL A 258 30.59 -20.28 -14.02
CA VAL A 258 29.46 -19.37 -13.80
C VAL A 258 29.00 -18.66 -15.08
N GLU A 259 29.90 -18.43 -16.04
CA GLU A 259 29.56 -17.90 -17.36
C GLU A 259 28.68 -18.87 -18.17
N THR A 260 28.86 -20.19 -17.98
CA THR A 260 27.95 -21.19 -18.60
C THR A 260 26.55 -21.19 -17.99
N LEU A 261 26.42 -20.66 -16.78
CA LEU A 261 25.16 -20.57 -16.03
C LEU A 261 24.46 -19.21 -16.22
N GLN A 262 25.15 -18.25 -16.83
CA GLN A 262 24.62 -16.91 -17.00
C GLN A 262 23.42 -16.90 -17.92
N GLU A 263 22.26 -16.65 -17.34
CA GLU A 263 21.17 -16.06 -18.11
C GLU A 263 21.58 -14.63 -18.53
N PRO A 264 21.13 -14.13 -19.67
CA PRO A 264 21.45 -12.77 -20.11
C PRO A 264 21.17 -11.75 -19.01
N LEU A 265 22.13 -10.84 -18.74
CA LEU A 265 21.97 -9.71 -17.83
C LEU A 265 20.68 -8.93 -18.11
N GLN A 266 20.39 -8.80 -19.40
CA GLN A 266 19.19 -8.12 -19.88
C GLN A 266 18.00 -9.08 -19.95
N LYS A 267 16.85 -8.62 -19.48
CA LYS A 267 15.58 -9.33 -19.61
C LYS A 267 15.14 -9.40 -21.07
N TYR A 268 15.39 -8.34 -21.83
CA TYR A 268 15.02 -8.23 -23.23
C TYR A 268 16.02 -7.35 -24.01
N GLU A 269 15.94 -7.42 -25.33
CA GLU A 269 16.64 -6.55 -26.29
C GLU A 269 15.63 -5.87 -27.24
N LEU A 270 16.10 -4.84 -27.95
CA LEU A 270 15.34 -4.25 -29.04
C LEU A 270 15.58 -5.07 -30.32
N ALA A 271 14.57 -5.71 -30.84
CA ALA A 271 14.58 -6.39 -32.13
C ALA A 271 14.54 -5.34 -33.25
N ARG A 272 15.69 -4.74 -33.54
CA ARG A 272 15.82 -3.59 -34.47
C ARG A 272 15.38 -3.88 -35.90
N GLU A 273 15.38 -5.16 -36.29
CA GLU A 273 14.86 -5.65 -37.58
C GLU A 273 13.32 -5.62 -37.64
N GLN A 274 12.66 -5.44 -36.50
CA GLN A 274 11.20 -5.33 -36.39
C GLN A 274 10.85 -3.96 -35.80
N SER A 275 10.77 -2.97 -36.64
CA SER A 275 10.45 -1.60 -36.24
C SER A 275 9.21 -1.08 -36.98
N ILE A 276 8.53 -0.12 -36.35
CA ILE A 276 7.41 0.61 -36.93
C ILE A 276 7.60 2.11 -36.73
N THR A 277 7.01 2.90 -37.62
CA THR A 277 6.87 4.34 -37.39
C THR A 277 5.46 4.63 -36.92
N PHE A 278 5.33 5.20 -35.74
CA PHE A 278 4.05 5.57 -35.12
C PHE A 278 4.14 6.99 -34.55
N GLU A 279 3.17 7.87 -34.86
CA GLU A 279 3.18 9.29 -34.48
C GLU A 279 4.52 9.99 -34.74
N ASN A 280 5.14 9.75 -35.90
CA ASN A 280 6.49 10.23 -36.31
C ASN A 280 7.65 9.77 -35.42
N ARG A 281 7.48 8.71 -34.64
CA ARG A 281 8.51 8.09 -33.80
C ARG A 281 8.84 6.70 -34.33
N LEU A 282 10.11 6.33 -34.30
CA LEU A 282 10.56 4.99 -34.62
C LEU A 282 10.51 4.14 -33.36
N LEU A 283 9.72 3.09 -33.38
CA LEU A 283 9.57 2.15 -32.29
C LEU A 283 10.10 0.77 -32.69
N TYR A 284 10.71 0.09 -31.75
CA TYR A 284 11.29 -1.25 -31.95
C TYR A 284 10.52 -2.27 -31.13
N ARG A 285 10.29 -3.43 -31.73
CA ARG A 285 9.73 -4.59 -31.00
C ARG A 285 10.74 -5.07 -29.95
N ILE A 286 10.27 -5.50 -28.79
CA ILE A 286 11.12 -6.14 -27.79
C ILE A 286 11.17 -7.66 -28.00
N ARG A 287 12.33 -8.27 -27.67
CA ARG A 287 12.52 -9.73 -27.68
C ARG A 287 13.08 -10.17 -26.34
N ALA A 288 12.44 -11.15 -25.69
CA ALA A 288 12.90 -11.72 -24.43
C ALA A 288 14.24 -12.45 -24.60
N LEU A 289 15.19 -12.18 -23.72
CA LEU A 289 16.50 -12.85 -23.71
C LEU A 289 16.57 -14.00 -22.69
N LYS A 290 15.64 -14.06 -21.75
CA LYS A 290 15.51 -15.11 -20.73
C LYS A 290 14.04 -15.45 -20.47
N ASN A 291 13.80 -16.56 -19.74
CA ASN A 291 12.46 -16.92 -19.29
C ASN A 291 12.11 -16.11 -18.02
N PHE A 292 10.89 -15.58 -17.94
CA PHE A 292 10.35 -14.94 -16.74
C PHE A 292 8.81 -14.94 -16.82
N ALA A 293 8.14 -15.07 -15.70
CA ALA A 293 6.69 -15.23 -15.67
C ALA A 293 6.19 -16.26 -16.71
N ASN A 294 5.31 -15.86 -17.61
CA ASN A 294 4.81 -16.67 -18.73
C ASN A 294 5.58 -16.46 -20.05
N ILE A 295 6.61 -15.60 -20.04
CA ILE A 295 7.42 -15.26 -21.23
C ILE A 295 8.58 -16.22 -21.35
N LYS A 296 8.83 -16.72 -22.57
CA LYS A 296 9.95 -17.59 -22.89
C LYS A 296 11.04 -16.81 -23.65
N LYS A 297 12.27 -17.24 -23.50
CA LYS A 297 13.40 -16.72 -24.29
C LYS A 297 13.07 -16.80 -25.79
N GLY A 298 13.20 -15.67 -26.47
CA GLY A 298 12.90 -15.51 -27.89
C GLY A 298 11.49 -14.97 -28.18
N ASP A 299 10.59 -14.95 -27.18
CA ASP A 299 9.25 -14.37 -27.36
C ASP A 299 9.35 -12.88 -27.72
N LEU A 300 8.52 -12.49 -28.67
CA LEU A 300 8.39 -11.10 -29.07
C LEU A 300 7.30 -10.41 -28.25
N GLY A 301 7.60 -9.21 -27.78
CA GLY A 301 6.63 -8.35 -27.09
C GLY A 301 6.16 -7.18 -27.96
N GLY A 302 5.63 -6.15 -27.36
CA GLY A 302 5.17 -4.94 -28.03
C GLY A 302 6.31 -4.02 -28.50
N PHE A 303 6.02 -2.74 -28.67
CA PHE A 303 6.92 -1.77 -29.25
C PHE A 303 7.35 -0.70 -28.24
N VAL A 304 8.64 -0.37 -28.23
CA VAL A 304 9.20 0.70 -27.38
C VAL A 304 10.07 1.65 -28.21
N ALA A 305 10.18 2.90 -27.78
CA ALA A 305 11.08 3.87 -28.41
C ALA A 305 12.55 3.64 -27.98
N SER A 306 12.78 3.25 -26.74
CA SER A 306 14.10 2.97 -26.17
C SER A 306 14.04 1.88 -25.09
N THR A 307 15.21 1.47 -24.63
CA THR A 307 15.33 0.54 -23.49
C THR A 307 14.88 1.15 -22.15
N ASP A 308 14.73 2.46 -22.06
CA ASP A 308 14.30 3.15 -20.85
C ASP A 308 12.79 3.03 -20.61
N ASN A 309 12.02 2.67 -21.66
CA ASN A 309 10.57 2.53 -21.58
C ASN A 309 10.10 1.28 -20.81
N LEU A 310 10.92 0.25 -20.70
CA LEU A 310 10.57 -0.98 -19.99
C LEU A 310 11.71 -1.39 -19.05
N SER A 311 11.41 -1.59 -17.77
CA SER A 311 12.40 -2.01 -16.79
C SER A 311 13.01 -3.38 -17.15
N GLN A 312 14.31 -3.52 -16.94
CA GLN A 312 15.02 -4.80 -17.03
C GLN A 312 14.77 -5.68 -15.79
N GLU A 313 14.25 -5.09 -14.71
CA GLU A 313 13.90 -5.76 -13.47
C GLU A 313 12.40 -6.10 -13.41
N GLY A 314 12.00 -6.93 -12.45
CA GLY A 314 10.62 -7.37 -12.29
C GLY A 314 10.11 -8.24 -13.44
N ILE A 315 8.82 -8.52 -13.47
CA ILE A 315 8.18 -9.34 -14.49
C ILE A 315 7.34 -8.51 -15.48
N CYS A 316 7.42 -7.17 -15.43
CA CYS A 316 6.69 -6.32 -16.36
C CYS A 316 6.97 -6.68 -17.83
N TRP A 317 5.92 -6.62 -18.65
CA TRP A 317 6.04 -6.90 -20.08
C TRP A 317 5.04 -6.10 -20.91
N ILE A 318 5.43 -5.81 -22.14
CA ILE A 318 4.59 -5.19 -23.15
C ILE A 318 4.22 -6.28 -24.13
N TYR A 319 2.93 -6.57 -24.31
CA TYR A 319 2.43 -7.66 -25.15
C TYR A 319 1.87 -7.13 -26.47
N ASN A 320 1.67 -8.02 -27.41
CA ASN A 320 0.96 -7.81 -28.68
C ASN A 320 1.51 -6.60 -29.47
N ASP A 321 0.67 -5.66 -29.83
CA ASP A 321 1.05 -4.45 -30.56
C ASP A 321 1.00 -3.17 -29.71
N ALA A 322 1.02 -3.34 -28.38
CA ALA A 322 1.07 -2.23 -27.44
C ALA A 322 2.34 -1.39 -27.64
N LYS A 323 2.24 -0.09 -27.41
CA LYS A 323 3.28 0.89 -27.72
C LYS A 323 3.62 1.70 -26.48
N VAL A 324 4.91 1.74 -26.14
CA VAL A 324 5.43 2.61 -25.07
C VAL A 324 6.51 3.51 -25.67
N MET A 325 6.34 4.82 -25.53
CA MET A 325 7.19 5.78 -26.22
C MET A 325 7.49 7.00 -25.37
N ASP A 326 8.32 7.88 -25.93
CA ASP A 326 8.86 9.07 -25.26
C ASP A 326 9.58 8.68 -23.96
N ASP A 327 9.38 9.40 -22.87
CA ASP A 327 9.96 9.11 -21.56
C ASP A 327 9.05 8.25 -20.65
N ALA A 328 8.01 7.64 -21.21
CA ALA A 328 7.11 6.76 -20.47
C ALA A 328 7.84 5.51 -19.95
N ARG A 329 7.46 5.07 -18.75
CA ARG A 329 8.15 3.97 -18.04
C ARG A 329 7.19 2.91 -17.53
N ILE A 330 7.53 1.65 -17.84
CA ILE A 330 6.85 0.46 -17.34
C ILE A 330 7.81 -0.28 -16.42
N SER A 331 7.39 -0.56 -15.18
CA SER A 331 8.25 -1.22 -14.19
C SER A 331 7.50 -2.25 -13.33
N ASP A 332 8.24 -2.91 -12.45
CA ASP A 332 7.77 -3.91 -11.50
C ASP A 332 7.09 -5.09 -12.20
N ASP A 333 5.81 -5.33 -11.97
CA ASP A 333 5.02 -6.40 -12.55
C ASP A 333 3.94 -5.88 -13.51
N ALA A 334 4.02 -4.62 -13.92
CA ALA A 334 3.03 -3.97 -14.75
C ALA A 334 2.90 -4.59 -16.15
N THR A 335 1.70 -4.59 -16.69
CA THR A 335 1.37 -5.16 -17.98
C THR A 335 0.76 -4.12 -18.93
N VAL A 336 1.30 -4.04 -20.14
CA VAL A 336 0.72 -3.24 -21.24
C VAL A 336 0.45 -4.19 -22.39
N THR A 337 -0.78 -4.25 -22.89
CA THR A 337 -1.16 -5.27 -23.90
C THR A 337 -2.11 -4.73 -24.96
N ASP A 338 -2.35 -5.56 -25.98
CA ASP A 338 -3.19 -5.30 -27.15
C ASP A 338 -2.68 -4.12 -28.00
N ASP A 339 -3.48 -3.08 -28.22
CA ASP A 339 -3.11 -1.86 -28.93
C ASP A 339 -2.92 -0.66 -27.97
N ALA A 340 -2.76 -0.91 -26.68
CA ALA A 340 -2.61 0.12 -25.68
C ALA A 340 -1.39 1.02 -25.92
N ILE A 341 -1.51 2.28 -25.54
CA ILE A 341 -0.46 3.29 -25.72
C ILE A 341 -0.11 3.91 -24.37
N VAL A 342 1.18 3.88 -24.02
CA VAL A 342 1.72 4.64 -22.88
C VAL A 342 2.80 5.58 -23.43
N LYS A 343 2.66 6.88 -23.16
CA LYS A 343 3.55 7.89 -23.77
C LYS A 343 3.81 9.08 -22.89
N ASP A 344 4.61 10.01 -23.41
CA ASP A 344 5.09 11.23 -22.75
C ASP A 344 5.93 10.88 -21.50
N PHE A 345 5.53 11.26 -20.29
CA PHE A 345 6.22 10.94 -19.02
C PHE A 345 5.41 9.99 -18.14
N ALA A 346 4.43 9.30 -18.72
CA ALA A 346 3.53 8.41 -17.98
C ALA A 346 4.27 7.25 -17.31
N GLN A 347 3.80 6.84 -16.14
CA GLN A 347 4.38 5.75 -15.37
C GLN A 347 3.32 4.68 -15.09
N VAL A 348 3.67 3.42 -15.38
CA VAL A 348 2.84 2.26 -15.06
C VAL A 348 3.71 1.28 -14.29
N ASN A 349 3.37 1.03 -13.04
CA ASN A 349 4.19 0.23 -12.13
C ASN A 349 3.34 -0.70 -11.25
N SER A 350 3.97 -1.38 -10.30
CA SER A 350 3.37 -2.42 -9.46
C SER A 350 2.74 -3.51 -10.35
N LYS A 351 1.45 -3.82 -10.21
CA LYS A 351 0.72 -4.80 -11.05
C LYS A 351 -0.29 -4.13 -11.99
N ALA A 352 -0.17 -2.83 -12.20
CA ALA A 352 -1.12 -2.08 -13.02
C ALA A 352 -1.20 -2.62 -14.45
N THR A 353 -2.40 -2.65 -15.01
CA THR A 353 -2.69 -3.19 -16.34
C THR A 353 -3.26 -2.12 -17.27
N VAL A 354 -2.64 -1.97 -18.45
CA VAL A 354 -3.09 -1.08 -19.54
C VAL A 354 -3.38 -1.94 -20.76
N THR A 355 -4.62 -1.99 -21.22
CA THR A 355 -5.03 -2.96 -22.25
C THR A 355 -6.02 -2.40 -23.28
N HIS A 356 -6.31 -3.17 -24.34
CA HIS A 356 -7.14 -2.80 -25.49
C HIS A 356 -6.61 -1.55 -26.22
N ASN A 357 -7.44 -0.53 -26.47
CA ASN A 357 -7.05 0.71 -27.14
C ASN A 357 -6.88 1.87 -26.13
N SER A 358 -6.60 1.56 -24.87
CA SER A 358 -6.47 2.58 -23.82
C SER A 358 -5.20 3.39 -23.96
N ILE A 359 -5.22 4.61 -23.43
CA ILE A 359 -4.10 5.54 -23.52
C ILE A 359 -3.77 6.09 -22.13
N VAL A 360 -2.49 6.00 -21.76
CA VAL A 360 -1.93 6.67 -20.57
C VAL A 360 -0.86 7.64 -21.04
N SER A 361 -0.99 8.92 -20.73
CA SER A 361 -0.12 9.97 -21.28
C SER A 361 0.20 11.09 -20.30
N ASP A 362 0.97 12.06 -20.76
CA ASP A 362 1.48 13.18 -19.97
C ASP A 362 2.29 12.72 -18.75
N ASN A 363 1.94 13.16 -17.54
CA ASN A 363 2.58 12.75 -16.29
C ASN A 363 1.67 11.81 -15.46
N ALA A 364 0.77 11.10 -16.10
CA ALA A 364 -0.16 10.20 -15.42
C ALA A 364 0.56 9.01 -14.78
N ILE A 365 0.05 8.56 -13.63
CA ILE A 365 0.60 7.42 -12.89
C ILE A 365 -0.49 6.38 -12.69
N MET A 366 -0.16 5.13 -13.07
CA MET A 366 -0.95 3.96 -12.75
C MET A 366 -0.12 3.01 -11.89
N SER A 367 -0.67 2.57 -10.77
CA SER A 367 0.03 1.69 -9.84
C SER A 367 -0.90 0.67 -9.17
N ASP A 368 -0.33 -0.18 -8.34
CA ASP A 368 -1.00 -1.25 -7.60
C ASP A 368 -1.70 -2.22 -8.56
N ASP A 369 -2.94 -2.60 -8.31
CA ASP A 369 -3.75 -3.48 -9.17
C ASP A 369 -4.68 -2.71 -10.13
N ALA A 370 -4.43 -1.41 -10.33
CA ALA A 370 -5.27 -0.55 -11.17
C ALA A 370 -5.31 -1.01 -12.63
N THR A 371 -6.48 -0.99 -13.23
CA THR A 371 -6.67 -1.43 -14.62
C THR A 371 -7.36 -0.36 -15.47
N ILE A 372 -6.81 -0.13 -16.66
CA ILE A 372 -7.47 0.67 -17.71
C ILE A 372 -7.64 -0.18 -18.96
N TYR A 373 -8.83 -0.15 -19.56
CA TYR A 373 -9.13 -0.94 -20.74
C TYR A 373 -10.11 -0.25 -21.70
N ASP A 374 -10.45 -0.91 -22.81
CA ASP A 374 -11.25 -0.40 -23.93
C ASP A 374 -10.60 0.84 -24.59
N ASN A 375 -11.31 1.96 -24.68
CA ASN A 375 -10.83 3.21 -25.26
C ASN A 375 -10.65 4.31 -24.21
N ALA A 376 -10.47 3.92 -22.95
CA ALA A 376 -10.34 4.86 -21.85
C ALA A 376 -9.00 5.62 -21.89
N ARG A 377 -8.96 6.79 -21.28
CA ARG A 377 -7.77 7.65 -21.28
C ARG A 377 -7.47 8.18 -19.88
N VAL A 378 -6.19 8.12 -19.51
CA VAL A 378 -5.66 8.76 -18.30
C VAL A 378 -4.53 9.70 -18.73
N SER A 379 -4.60 10.96 -18.34
CA SER A 379 -3.68 12.00 -18.80
C SER A 379 -3.41 13.08 -17.74
N GLY A 380 -2.60 14.08 -18.07
CA GLY A 380 -2.24 15.14 -17.13
C GLY A 380 -1.32 14.63 -16.01
N HIS A 381 -1.64 14.94 -14.78
CA HIS A 381 -1.01 14.43 -13.57
C HIS A 381 -1.93 13.49 -12.78
N ALA A 382 -2.88 12.89 -13.47
CA ALA A 382 -3.87 12.00 -12.85
C ALA A 382 -3.20 10.75 -12.26
N LYS A 383 -3.77 10.26 -11.16
CA LYS A 383 -3.29 9.05 -10.48
C LYS A 383 -4.42 8.03 -10.37
N VAL A 384 -4.14 6.81 -10.81
CA VAL A 384 -5.05 5.67 -10.70
C VAL A 384 -4.31 4.55 -9.98
N TYR A 385 -4.83 4.11 -8.84
CA TYR A 385 -4.11 3.16 -7.98
C TYR A 385 -5.08 2.28 -7.15
N GLU A 386 -4.53 1.38 -6.33
CA GLU A 386 -5.26 0.31 -5.67
C GLU A 386 -5.97 -0.57 -6.70
N SER A 387 -7.25 -0.93 -6.52
CA SER A 387 -8.01 -1.79 -7.44
C SER A 387 -8.93 -1.00 -8.39
N ALA A 388 -8.61 0.26 -8.64
CA ALA A 388 -9.44 1.14 -9.46
C ALA A 388 -9.53 0.67 -10.92
N LEU A 389 -10.73 0.76 -11.50
CA LEU A 389 -11.04 0.29 -12.84
C LEU A 389 -11.56 1.43 -13.73
N ILE A 390 -10.89 1.67 -14.86
CA ILE A 390 -11.26 2.70 -15.84
C ILE A 390 -11.53 2.02 -17.18
N CYS A 391 -12.70 2.25 -17.77
CA CYS A 391 -13.06 1.54 -19.00
C CYS A 391 -13.93 2.35 -19.97
N ASP A 392 -14.33 1.71 -21.07
CA ASP A 392 -15.13 2.25 -22.16
C ASP A 392 -14.43 3.46 -22.84
N LYS A 393 -14.98 4.66 -22.69
CA LYS A 393 -14.43 5.92 -23.22
C LYS A 393 -14.24 6.96 -22.11
N ALA A 394 -14.08 6.49 -20.87
CA ALA A 394 -13.84 7.35 -19.73
C ALA A 394 -12.53 8.14 -19.90
N HIS A 395 -12.53 9.37 -19.43
CA HIS A 395 -11.36 10.25 -19.50
C HIS A 395 -11.05 10.84 -18.13
N ILE A 396 -9.89 10.50 -17.61
CA ILE A 396 -9.34 10.99 -16.35
C ILE A 396 -8.21 11.95 -16.69
N SER A 397 -8.22 13.17 -16.16
CA SER A 397 -7.22 14.18 -16.50
C SER A 397 -6.85 15.09 -15.34
N ASP A 398 -5.95 16.03 -15.62
CA ASP A 398 -5.43 17.03 -14.69
C ASP A 398 -4.76 16.39 -13.47
N GLN A 399 -5.24 16.64 -12.24
CA GLN A 399 -4.71 16.10 -10.99
C GLN A 399 -5.67 15.10 -10.32
N ALA A 400 -6.65 14.59 -11.08
CA ALA A 400 -7.66 13.69 -10.58
C ALA A 400 -7.05 12.40 -9.98
N LYS A 401 -7.67 11.91 -8.91
CA LYS A 401 -7.26 10.67 -8.24
C LYS A 401 -8.40 9.68 -8.21
N ILE A 402 -8.14 8.48 -8.71
CA ILE A 402 -9.11 7.38 -8.73
C ILE A 402 -8.46 6.21 -7.99
N TYR A 403 -9.12 5.72 -6.92
CA TYR A 403 -8.54 4.65 -6.10
C TYR A 403 -9.61 3.85 -5.34
N GLY A 404 -9.19 2.85 -4.56
CA GLY A 404 -10.09 1.86 -3.97
C GLY A 404 -10.60 0.88 -5.02
N ASP A 405 -11.78 0.33 -4.79
CA ASP A 405 -12.50 -0.55 -5.73
C ASP A 405 -13.43 0.26 -6.67
N SER A 406 -13.05 1.48 -7.00
CA SER A 406 -13.88 2.40 -7.76
C SER A 406 -13.90 2.06 -9.26
N LEU A 407 -15.02 2.35 -9.90
CA LEU A 407 -15.23 2.16 -11.34
C LEU A 407 -15.59 3.49 -12.01
N VAL A 408 -14.87 3.83 -13.07
CA VAL A 408 -15.20 4.94 -13.96
C VAL A 408 -15.36 4.42 -15.39
N SER A 409 -16.55 4.52 -15.95
CA SER A 409 -16.91 3.91 -17.22
C SER A 409 -17.75 4.82 -18.13
N GLY A 410 -18.17 4.30 -19.29
CA GLY A 410 -18.98 5.03 -20.25
C GLY A 410 -18.19 6.13 -20.97
N GLN A 411 -18.69 7.34 -20.96
CA GLN A 411 -18.05 8.55 -21.47
C GLN A 411 -17.77 9.55 -20.33
N ALA A 412 -17.64 9.04 -19.11
CA ALA A 412 -17.42 9.84 -17.92
C ALA A 412 -16.13 10.67 -18.03
N ARG A 413 -16.16 11.86 -17.46
CA ARG A 413 -15.02 12.77 -17.41
C ARG A 413 -14.73 13.16 -15.98
N VAL A 414 -13.51 12.88 -15.53
CA VAL A 414 -13.03 13.24 -14.18
C VAL A 414 -11.79 14.09 -14.35
N SER A 415 -11.84 15.32 -13.86
CA SER A 415 -10.79 16.32 -14.09
C SER A 415 -10.52 17.19 -12.87
N ASN A 416 -9.50 18.05 -12.97
CA ASN A 416 -9.00 18.93 -11.92
C ASN A 416 -8.54 18.12 -10.68
N ASP A 417 -8.81 18.61 -9.46
CA ASP A 417 -8.39 17.95 -8.21
C ASP A 417 -9.47 16.99 -7.65
N THR A 418 -10.25 16.38 -8.54
CA THR A 418 -11.35 15.48 -8.15
C THR A 418 -10.82 14.16 -7.58
N GLU A 419 -11.50 13.65 -6.56
CA GLU A 419 -11.20 12.34 -5.99
C GLU A 419 -12.42 11.40 -6.11
N VAL A 420 -12.17 10.18 -6.64
CA VAL A 420 -13.16 9.08 -6.69
C VAL A 420 -12.56 7.88 -5.99
N PHE A 421 -13.22 7.37 -4.94
CA PHE A 421 -12.66 6.29 -4.14
C PHE A 421 -13.69 5.43 -3.41
N GLY A 422 -13.20 4.43 -2.67
CA GLY A 422 -14.05 3.40 -2.10
C GLY A 422 -14.59 2.49 -3.20
N SER A 423 -15.87 2.16 -3.17
CA SER A 423 -16.54 1.36 -4.21
C SER A 423 -17.47 2.23 -5.10
N ALA A 424 -17.13 3.51 -5.28
CA ALA A 424 -17.91 4.44 -6.07
C ALA A 424 -17.99 4.04 -7.55
N ARG A 425 -19.12 4.26 -8.17
CA ARG A 425 -19.38 3.94 -9.59
C ARG A 425 -19.80 5.18 -10.36
N ILE A 426 -19.01 5.53 -11.36
CA ILE A 426 -19.22 6.69 -12.23
C ILE A 426 -19.41 6.18 -13.65
N ASN A 427 -20.62 6.31 -14.17
CA ASN A 427 -20.99 5.70 -15.44
C ASN A 427 -21.44 6.75 -16.48
N ASP A 428 -21.65 6.31 -17.71
CA ASP A 428 -22.25 7.08 -18.80
C ASP A 428 -21.52 8.39 -19.11
N LYS A 429 -22.20 9.54 -19.03
CA LYS A 429 -21.66 10.88 -19.35
C LYS A 429 -21.48 11.75 -18.11
N VAL A 430 -21.26 11.14 -16.96
CA VAL A 430 -21.00 11.86 -15.72
C VAL A 430 -19.78 12.77 -15.87
N THR A 431 -19.89 13.96 -15.31
CA THR A 431 -18.77 14.92 -15.28
C THR A 431 -18.46 15.30 -13.83
N LEU A 432 -17.20 15.05 -13.44
CA LEU A 432 -16.68 15.46 -12.14
C LEU A 432 -15.55 16.45 -12.35
N SER A 433 -15.56 17.58 -11.63
CA SER A 433 -14.53 18.60 -11.77
C SER A 433 -14.38 19.47 -10.51
N GLY A 434 -13.38 20.37 -10.51
CA GLY A 434 -13.05 21.17 -9.34
C GLY A 434 -12.33 20.35 -8.27
N HIS A 435 -12.82 20.39 -7.05
CA HIS A 435 -12.36 19.62 -5.89
C HIS A 435 -13.44 18.63 -5.43
N ALA A 436 -14.31 18.20 -6.36
CA ALA A 436 -15.41 17.30 -6.05
C ALA A 436 -14.91 15.95 -5.53
N LYS A 437 -15.67 15.36 -4.60
CA LYS A 437 -15.36 14.01 -4.06
C LYS A 437 -16.55 13.08 -4.19
N VAL A 438 -16.31 11.90 -4.77
CA VAL A 438 -17.32 10.84 -4.85
C VAL A 438 -16.75 9.57 -4.25
N TYR A 439 -17.40 9.04 -3.20
CA TYR A 439 -16.83 7.91 -2.46
C TYR A 439 -17.89 7.03 -1.76
N GLY A 440 -17.42 6.02 -1.02
CA GLY A 440 -18.29 4.99 -0.46
C GLY A 440 -18.83 4.08 -1.56
N ASN A 441 -20.13 3.81 -1.56
CA ASN A 441 -20.82 3.03 -2.59
C ASN A 441 -21.66 3.95 -3.51
N ALA A 442 -21.32 5.22 -3.61
CA ALA A 442 -22.08 6.18 -4.39
C ALA A 442 -22.12 5.79 -5.88
N MET A 443 -23.29 5.94 -6.49
CA MET A 443 -23.49 5.60 -7.90
C MET A 443 -24.04 6.80 -8.67
N LEU A 444 -23.33 7.23 -9.69
CA LEU A 444 -23.67 8.34 -10.56
C LEU A 444 -23.79 7.85 -12.01
N ASN A 445 -24.91 8.15 -12.65
CA ASN A 445 -25.18 7.69 -14.01
C ASN A 445 -25.65 8.84 -14.91
N ASP A 446 -25.79 8.55 -16.21
CA ASP A 446 -26.27 9.46 -17.25
C ASP A 446 -25.47 10.77 -17.38
N ASN A 447 -26.09 11.92 -17.17
CA ASN A 447 -25.46 13.22 -17.35
C ASN A 447 -25.28 13.97 -16.01
N VAL A 448 -25.05 13.25 -14.92
CA VAL A 448 -24.81 13.83 -13.60
C VAL A 448 -23.54 14.69 -13.62
N GLN A 449 -23.59 15.82 -12.94
CA GLN A 449 -22.44 16.71 -12.77
C GLN A 449 -22.18 16.96 -11.28
N VAL A 450 -20.94 16.77 -10.84
CA VAL A 450 -20.49 17.14 -9.49
C VAL A 450 -19.26 18.03 -9.62
N THR A 451 -19.36 19.26 -9.13
CA THR A 451 -18.32 20.27 -9.35
C THR A 451 -17.98 21.04 -8.06
N ASP A 452 -16.99 21.90 -8.16
CA ASP A 452 -16.50 22.74 -7.06
C ASP A 452 -15.98 21.89 -5.88
N TYR A 453 -16.53 22.03 -4.68
CA TYR A 453 -16.18 21.26 -3.47
C TYR A 453 -17.28 20.27 -3.06
N ALA A 454 -18.21 19.99 -3.96
CA ALA A 454 -19.35 19.13 -3.70
C ALA A 454 -18.93 17.68 -3.39
N LYS A 455 -19.70 17.01 -2.54
CA LYS A 455 -19.44 15.63 -2.14
C LYS A 455 -20.65 14.75 -2.34
N VAL A 456 -20.44 13.57 -2.91
CA VAL A 456 -21.46 12.52 -3.03
C VAL A 456 -20.89 11.23 -2.45
N TYR A 457 -21.54 10.67 -1.44
CA TYR A 457 -20.94 9.55 -0.71
C TYR A 457 -21.95 8.60 -0.05
N ASP A 458 -21.45 7.61 0.68
CA ASP A 458 -22.22 6.48 1.23
C ASP A 458 -22.90 5.68 0.11
N ASP A 459 -24.21 5.40 0.22
CA ASP A 459 -25.03 4.68 -0.77
C ASP A 459 -25.85 5.63 -1.64
N ALA A 460 -25.42 6.86 -1.85
CA ALA A 460 -26.14 7.85 -2.63
C ALA A 460 -26.25 7.45 -4.12
N TYR A 461 -27.41 7.63 -4.70
CA TYR A 461 -27.70 7.32 -6.10
C TYR A 461 -28.20 8.57 -6.85
N LEU A 462 -27.43 9.00 -7.86
CA LEU A 462 -27.76 10.14 -8.70
C LEU A 462 -27.89 9.69 -10.16
N ASN A 463 -28.95 10.16 -10.83
CA ASN A 463 -29.23 9.77 -12.20
C ASN A 463 -29.71 10.96 -13.04
N ASP A 464 -29.78 10.79 -14.36
CA ASP A 464 -30.27 11.76 -15.33
C ASP A 464 -29.40 13.04 -15.40
N ARG A 465 -29.97 14.21 -15.08
CA ARG A 465 -29.28 15.51 -15.17
C ARG A 465 -29.11 16.21 -13.82
N VAL A 466 -28.90 15.43 -12.77
CA VAL A 466 -28.62 15.96 -11.44
C VAL A 466 -27.29 16.71 -11.44
N ARG A 467 -27.28 17.90 -10.87
CA ARG A 467 -26.10 18.77 -10.75
C ARG A 467 -25.86 19.11 -9.28
N VAL A 468 -24.69 18.78 -8.76
CA VAL A 468 -24.27 19.06 -7.37
C VAL A 468 -23.06 19.98 -7.42
N LYS A 469 -23.15 21.17 -6.83
CA LYS A 469 -22.14 22.23 -6.92
C LYS A 469 -21.87 22.88 -5.57
N GLY A 470 -20.87 23.78 -5.53
CA GLY A 470 -20.51 24.51 -4.33
C GLY A 470 -19.93 23.62 -3.25
N PHE A 471 -20.46 23.73 -2.04
CA PHE A 471 -20.10 22.87 -0.89
C PHE A 471 -21.18 21.82 -0.57
N ALA A 472 -22.09 21.59 -1.49
CA ALA A 472 -23.22 20.70 -1.30
C ALA A 472 -22.81 19.26 -1.03
N ASN A 473 -23.58 18.57 -0.20
CA ASN A 473 -23.32 17.19 0.20
C ASN A 473 -24.56 16.31 -0.05
N VAL A 474 -24.39 15.22 -0.79
CA VAL A 474 -25.43 14.21 -1.00
C VAL A 474 -24.93 12.87 -0.48
N TYR A 475 -25.62 12.31 0.52
CA TYR A 475 -25.10 11.12 1.22
C TYR A 475 -26.19 10.21 1.81
N GLY A 476 -25.76 9.19 2.53
CA GLY A 476 -26.65 8.17 3.07
C GLY A 476 -27.23 7.31 1.95
N LYS A 477 -28.55 7.16 1.89
CA LYS A 477 -29.27 6.41 0.84
C LYS A 477 -30.12 7.33 -0.03
N ALA A 478 -29.70 8.58 -0.19
CA ALA A 478 -30.41 9.55 -1.00
C ALA A 478 -30.45 9.14 -2.47
N LYS A 479 -31.61 9.31 -3.11
CA LYS A 479 -31.83 8.98 -4.52
C LYS A 479 -32.38 10.20 -5.26
N LEU A 480 -31.63 10.67 -6.24
CA LEU A 480 -31.93 11.89 -6.97
C LEU A 480 -32.08 11.59 -8.47
N TYR A 481 -33.16 12.09 -9.09
CA TYR A 481 -33.50 11.82 -10.48
C TYR A 481 -33.89 13.09 -11.22
N ASN A 482 -33.74 13.10 -12.53
CA ASN A 482 -34.16 14.15 -13.47
C ASN A 482 -33.31 15.44 -13.34
N ASP A 483 -33.96 16.62 -13.31
CA ASP A 483 -33.28 17.92 -13.39
C ASP A 483 -33.14 18.59 -12.02
N ILE A 484 -32.38 18.01 -11.11
CA ILE A 484 -32.15 18.60 -9.80
C ILE A 484 -30.85 19.38 -9.80
N LEU A 485 -30.91 20.65 -9.41
CA LEU A 485 -29.71 21.46 -9.11
C LEU A 485 -29.57 21.64 -7.59
N ILE A 486 -28.43 21.24 -7.08
CA ILE A 486 -28.05 21.40 -5.67
C ILE A 486 -26.79 22.25 -5.64
N THR A 487 -26.81 23.35 -4.89
CA THR A 487 -25.68 24.28 -4.83
C THR A 487 -25.45 24.79 -3.41
N ASP A 488 -24.47 25.67 -3.24
CA ASP A 488 -24.06 26.28 -1.98
C ASP A 488 -23.70 25.24 -0.90
N SER A 489 -24.34 25.28 0.28
CA SER A 489 -24.06 24.35 1.38
C SER A 489 -25.20 23.39 1.68
N VAL A 490 -25.97 23.02 0.67
CA VAL A 490 -27.14 22.11 0.80
C VAL A 490 -26.69 20.71 1.23
N HIS A 491 -27.45 20.12 2.13
CA HIS A 491 -27.30 18.73 2.56
C HIS A 491 -28.54 17.90 2.17
N VAL A 492 -28.35 16.85 1.37
CA VAL A 492 -29.40 15.86 1.05
C VAL A 492 -28.95 14.49 1.53
N PHE A 493 -29.71 13.87 2.42
CA PHE A 493 -29.27 12.63 3.05
C PHE A 493 -30.41 11.69 3.47
N GLY A 494 -30.05 10.65 4.22
CA GLY A 494 -31.01 9.68 4.73
C GLY A 494 -31.52 8.73 3.64
N LYS A 495 -32.82 8.52 3.58
CA LYS A 495 -33.49 7.73 2.53
C LYS A 495 -34.28 8.61 1.56
N THR A 496 -33.94 9.88 1.49
CA THR A 496 -34.62 10.89 0.67
C THR A 496 -34.64 10.47 -0.79
N LYS A 497 -35.80 10.54 -1.41
CA LYS A 497 -35.98 10.34 -2.83
C LYS A 497 -36.56 11.62 -3.44
N LEU A 498 -35.83 12.28 -4.33
CA LEU A 498 -36.26 13.48 -5.02
C LEU A 498 -36.31 13.22 -6.55
N GLU A 499 -37.35 13.70 -7.18
CA GLU A 499 -37.60 13.59 -8.62
C GLU A 499 -38.16 14.90 -9.17
N GLY A 500 -37.88 15.18 -10.43
CA GLY A 500 -38.42 16.34 -11.13
C GLY A 500 -37.44 17.48 -11.32
N SER A 501 -37.93 18.69 -11.54
CA SER A 501 -37.11 19.89 -11.71
C SER A 501 -37.06 20.67 -10.40
N LEU A 502 -36.00 20.53 -9.65
CA LEU A 502 -35.82 21.12 -8.31
C LEU A 502 -34.53 21.95 -8.25
N TYR A 503 -34.59 23.05 -7.52
CA TYR A 503 -33.49 23.96 -7.28
C TYR A 503 -33.26 24.08 -5.76
N LEU A 504 -32.21 23.50 -5.24
CA LEU A 504 -31.85 23.49 -3.82
C LEU A 504 -30.61 24.35 -3.60
N THR A 505 -30.67 25.31 -2.71
CA THR A 505 -29.61 26.30 -2.54
C THR A 505 -29.50 26.80 -1.08
N ASN A 506 -28.52 27.65 -0.82
CA ASN A 506 -28.13 28.18 0.48
C ASN A 506 -27.67 27.05 1.42
N ASP A 507 -28.30 26.91 2.58
CA ASP A 507 -28.01 25.96 3.64
C ASP A 507 -29.16 24.98 3.89
N ALA A 508 -29.94 24.66 2.85
CA ALA A 508 -31.08 23.75 2.97
C ALA A 508 -30.65 22.36 3.44
N VAL A 509 -31.40 21.79 4.35
CA VAL A 509 -31.19 20.46 4.93
C VAL A 509 -32.39 19.59 4.56
N ILE A 510 -32.14 18.55 3.77
CA ILE A 510 -33.16 17.67 3.20
C ILE A 510 -32.93 16.25 3.69
N SER A 511 -33.77 15.81 4.59
CA SER A 511 -33.71 14.45 5.19
C SER A 511 -34.86 13.55 4.76
N ASP A 512 -35.92 14.15 4.23
CA ASP A 512 -37.11 13.49 3.69
C ASP A 512 -37.60 14.21 2.43
N ALA A 513 -38.38 13.54 1.59
CA ALA A 513 -38.98 14.13 0.39
C ALA A 513 -39.97 15.27 0.70
N ASN A 514 -40.59 15.25 1.88
CA ASN A 514 -41.49 16.29 2.33
C ASN A 514 -40.79 17.60 2.73
N ASP A 515 -39.47 17.62 2.82
CA ASP A 515 -38.68 18.83 3.05
C ASP A 515 -38.61 19.74 1.81
N VAL A 516 -39.13 19.28 0.64
CA VAL A 516 -39.04 19.98 -0.63
C VAL A 516 -40.35 19.96 -1.38
N PHE A 517 -40.80 21.13 -1.86
CA PHE A 517 -41.96 21.28 -2.70
C PHE A 517 -41.59 21.89 -4.05
N GLY A 518 -41.93 21.21 -5.14
CA GLY A 518 -41.73 21.67 -6.52
C GLY A 518 -43.04 22.13 -7.17
N PHE A 519 -43.05 23.27 -7.84
CA PHE A 519 -44.19 23.81 -8.53
C PHE A 519 -43.84 24.27 -9.95
N ASN A 520 -44.74 24.08 -10.89
CA ASN A 520 -44.63 24.63 -12.24
C ASN A 520 -45.32 26.00 -12.29
N ASP A 521 -44.54 27.07 -12.37
CA ASP A 521 -45.05 28.43 -12.52
C ASP A 521 -45.47 28.68 -13.98
N VAL A 522 -46.74 28.36 -14.28
CA VAL A 522 -47.33 28.54 -15.59
C VAL A 522 -47.43 30.00 -16.02
N THR A 523 -47.25 30.96 -15.11
CA THR A 523 -47.39 32.39 -15.41
C THR A 523 -46.11 32.99 -15.96
N GLN A 524 -44.96 32.44 -15.57
CA GLN A 524 -43.63 32.87 -16.01
C GLN A 524 -42.86 31.76 -16.73
N ASN A 525 -43.50 30.61 -17.00
CA ASN A 525 -42.90 29.42 -17.64
C ASN A 525 -41.58 28.98 -17.00
N ARG A 526 -41.60 28.84 -15.68
CA ARG A 526 -40.46 28.45 -14.87
C ARG A 526 -40.85 27.45 -13.80
N TYR A 527 -39.85 26.78 -13.21
CA TYR A 527 -40.04 25.93 -12.04
C TYR A 527 -39.71 26.71 -10.76
N LEU A 528 -40.51 26.49 -9.73
CA LEU A 528 -40.31 27.03 -8.38
C LEU A 528 -40.08 25.86 -7.42
N THR A 529 -39.08 26.00 -6.56
CA THR A 529 -38.79 25.06 -5.46
C THR A 529 -38.91 25.79 -4.15
N TYR A 530 -39.55 25.19 -3.17
CA TYR A 530 -39.53 25.64 -1.78
C TYR A 530 -38.88 24.59 -0.90
N THR A 531 -37.98 25.01 -0.04
CA THR A 531 -37.33 24.15 0.96
C THR A 531 -37.78 24.54 2.36
N VAL A 532 -38.25 23.54 3.13
CA VAL A 532 -38.83 23.75 4.46
C VAL A 532 -37.77 24.18 5.47
N SER A 533 -36.59 23.55 5.45
CA SER A 533 -35.55 23.76 6.43
C SER A 533 -35.03 25.20 6.51
N ASN A 534 -34.93 25.89 5.39
CA ASN A 534 -34.50 27.30 5.32
C ASN A 534 -35.56 28.27 4.85
N GLN A 535 -36.80 27.78 4.67
CA GLN A 535 -38.00 28.54 4.28
C GLN A 535 -37.80 29.40 3.03
N THR A 536 -37.05 28.88 2.04
CA THR A 536 -36.64 29.64 0.86
C THR A 536 -37.29 29.15 -0.42
N TRP A 537 -37.79 30.09 -1.22
CA TRP A 537 -38.24 29.89 -2.60
C TRP A 537 -37.08 30.12 -3.57
N VAL A 538 -36.93 29.25 -4.53
CA VAL A 538 -35.93 29.33 -5.57
C VAL A 538 -36.57 29.08 -6.93
N ALA A 539 -36.14 29.82 -7.93
CA ALA A 539 -36.50 29.59 -9.34
C ALA A 539 -35.24 29.23 -10.13
N ASP A 540 -35.39 28.77 -11.37
CA ASP A 540 -34.31 28.59 -12.34
C ASP A 540 -33.50 29.87 -12.61
N THR A 541 -34.06 31.04 -12.33
CA THR A 541 -33.46 32.37 -12.46
C THR A 541 -32.69 32.83 -11.19
N GLY A 542 -32.77 32.08 -10.08
CA GLY A 542 -32.10 32.37 -8.81
C GLY A 542 -33.02 32.34 -7.59
N VAL A 543 -32.47 32.73 -6.45
CA VAL A 543 -33.15 32.78 -5.16
C VAL A 543 -34.21 33.90 -5.16
N ILE A 544 -35.43 33.55 -4.76
CA ILE A 544 -36.53 34.49 -4.61
C ILE A 544 -36.58 35.00 -3.17
N GLY A 545 -36.41 34.13 -2.18
CA GLY A 545 -36.51 34.46 -0.75
C GLY A 545 -37.69 33.78 -0.06
N ASN A 546 -38.28 34.45 0.93
CA ASN A 546 -39.37 33.90 1.74
C ASN A 546 -40.73 33.97 1.02
N HIS A 547 -41.82 33.59 1.68
CA HIS A 547 -43.19 33.63 1.12
C HIS A 547 -43.61 35.03 0.65
N GLN A 548 -43.20 36.09 1.37
CA GLN A 548 -43.55 37.46 0.98
C GLN A 548 -42.78 37.89 -0.27
N ASP A 549 -41.51 37.47 -0.37
CA ASP A 549 -40.68 37.76 -1.54
C ASP A 549 -41.24 37.07 -2.80
N LEU A 550 -41.75 35.82 -2.67
CA LEU A 550 -42.47 35.14 -3.76
C LEU A 550 -43.70 35.94 -4.20
N LEU A 551 -44.54 36.40 -3.28
CA LEU A 551 -45.71 37.22 -3.59
C LEU A 551 -45.35 38.54 -4.27
N ASN A 552 -44.22 39.15 -3.84
CA ASN A 552 -43.71 40.40 -4.42
C ASN A 552 -43.13 40.19 -5.84
N SER A 553 -42.69 39.00 -6.17
CA SER A 553 -42.16 38.64 -7.50
C SER A 553 -43.25 38.41 -8.55
N ALA A 554 -44.51 38.41 -8.16
CA ALA A 554 -45.65 38.19 -9.06
C ALA A 554 -45.80 39.33 -10.08
N THR A 555 -45.87 39.00 -11.36
CA THR A 555 -45.96 39.96 -12.48
C THR A 555 -47.35 40.52 -12.67
N ASN A 556 -48.40 39.89 -12.11
CA ASN A 556 -49.81 40.29 -12.20
C ASN A 556 -50.63 39.60 -11.09
N ASP A 557 -51.89 40.01 -10.93
CA ASP A 557 -52.81 39.49 -9.90
C ASP A 557 -53.06 37.99 -10.03
N LYS A 558 -53.09 37.46 -11.26
CA LYS A 558 -53.24 36.01 -11.50
C LYS A 558 -52.05 35.23 -10.96
N ALA A 559 -50.86 35.69 -11.20
CA ALA A 559 -49.64 35.09 -10.66
C ALA A 559 -49.62 35.12 -9.12
N LYS A 560 -50.02 36.28 -8.56
CA LYS A 560 -50.11 36.46 -7.11
C LYS A 560 -51.11 35.49 -6.46
N THR A 561 -52.25 35.28 -7.08
CA THR A 561 -53.26 34.32 -6.61
C THR A 561 -52.73 32.89 -6.65
N ILE A 562 -52.01 32.50 -7.72
CA ILE A 562 -51.39 31.18 -7.85
C ILE A 562 -50.36 30.98 -6.75
N TYR A 563 -49.49 31.96 -6.49
CA TYR A 563 -48.49 31.88 -5.44
C TYR A 563 -49.12 31.79 -4.04
N GLN A 564 -50.23 32.45 -3.77
CA GLN A 564 -51.02 32.28 -2.54
C GLN A 564 -51.48 30.83 -2.35
N HIS A 565 -51.92 30.16 -3.43
CA HIS A 565 -52.31 28.76 -3.38
C HIS A 565 -51.10 27.84 -3.09
N TYR A 566 -49.96 28.09 -3.72
CA TYR A 566 -48.73 27.31 -3.45
C TYR A 566 -48.32 27.43 -1.97
N ILE A 567 -48.31 28.63 -1.42
CA ILE A 567 -48.01 28.88 0.00
C ILE A 567 -49.04 28.18 0.91
N ALA A 568 -50.32 28.16 0.53
CA ALA A 568 -51.37 27.48 1.31
C ALA A 568 -51.19 25.94 1.30
N ILE A 569 -50.76 25.37 0.19
CA ILE A 569 -50.43 23.93 0.11
C ILE A 569 -49.30 23.59 1.08
N ILE A 570 -48.21 24.35 1.07
CA ILE A 570 -47.05 24.14 1.98
C ILE A 570 -47.48 24.23 3.44
N LYS A 571 -48.17 25.31 3.83
CA LYS A 571 -48.63 25.52 5.21
C LYS A 571 -49.59 24.44 5.72
N ASN A 572 -50.33 23.79 4.81
CA ASN A 572 -51.17 22.66 5.18
C ASN A 572 -50.40 21.34 5.32
N SER A 573 -49.28 21.22 4.63
CA SER A 573 -48.40 20.03 4.70
C SER A 573 -47.45 20.09 5.89
N GLU A 574 -47.17 21.28 6.42
CA GLU A 574 -46.34 21.50 7.62
C GLU A 574 -47.08 21.27 8.95
N LYS A 575 -48.44 21.09 8.90
CA LYS A 575 -49.30 20.76 10.04
C LYS A 575 -49.43 19.24 10.21
#